data_fbe9187f2b27773d1d008566ad6ecd51
#
_entry.id   fbe9187f2b27773d1d008566ad6ecd51
#
_cell.length_a   1.000
_cell.length_b   1.000
_cell.length_c   1.000
_cell.angle_alpha   90.00
_cell.angle_beta   90.00
_cell.angle_gamma   90.00
#
_symmetry.space_group_name_H-M   'P 1'
#
loop_
_entity.id
_entity.type
_entity.pdbx_description
1 polymer ?
#
loop_
_entity_poly.entity_id
_entity_poly.type
_entity_poly.pdbx_seq_one_letter_code
_entity_poly.pdbx_strand_id
1 'polypeptide(L)'
;MFLSGQRETLYEAGIAYPSAGTVVGDKTHVRHLRFRYAMTNTGPIPSSILADLGIVNASTRAKHRRSLIDEFDAEIDQYRGIHTMVLSDEALFRYATDELAIASREFMMARFDDVEIVIYLRRPDRYLESFYSQHIKAGGRQTLSGFVEQNIDMIDYAARILPWVNQFGPKSVHIISFDRRNLVDGDVVADFASRCGLAGVGAQEKQPNQSLSVLGCHVLRNINLMYRRRKSRRPDHLRAIVSRSFSGAPPHLDSEIFASIVGDIRASHEELLGTVGSSIEGPFYSMSDMLRIPAADRQPDGDELAELGRVIARSVVEAYEHSREASSF
;
A
#
# COMPACT_ATOMS: atom_id res chain seq x y z
N MET A 1 -4.99 -9.82 -0.62
CA MET A 1 -5.61 -11.02 0.02
C MET A 1 -6.73 -11.63 -0.82
N PHE A 2 -7.57 -10.85 -1.49
CA PHE A 2 -8.65 -11.39 -2.33
C PHE A 2 -8.09 -12.29 -3.45
N LEU A 3 -7.31 -11.77 -4.39
CA LEU A 3 -6.80 -12.52 -5.54
C LEU A 3 -6.05 -13.80 -5.15
N SER A 4 -5.18 -13.75 -4.15
CA SER A 4 -4.42 -14.92 -3.70
C SER A 4 -5.29 -16.01 -3.05
N GLY A 5 -6.46 -15.65 -2.52
CA GLY A 5 -7.41 -16.59 -1.92
C GLY A 5 -8.43 -17.16 -2.92
N GLN A 6 -8.42 -16.68 -4.16
CA GLN A 6 -9.37 -17.05 -5.20
C GLN A 6 -8.72 -17.66 -6.44
N ARG A 7 -7.47 -18.16 -6.32
CA ARG A 7 -6.69 -18.66 -7.46
C ARG A 7 -7.45 -19.71 -8.29
N GLU A 8 -8.11 -20.65 -7.62
CA GLU A 8 -8.86 -21.71 -8.29
C GLU A 8 -10.06 -21.15 -9.07
N THR A 9 -10.86 -20.30 -8.44
CA THR A 9 -12.00 -19.64 -9.09
C THR A 9 -11.57 -18.74 -10.25
N LEU A 10 -10.45 -18.03 -10.09
CA LEU A 10 -9.85 -17.22 -11.16
C LEU A 10 -9.41 -18.11 -12.32
N TYR A 11 -8.77 -19.23 -12.03
CA TYR A 11 -8.30 -20.17 -13.04
C TYR A 11 -9.47 -20.76 -13.85
N GLU A 12 -10.56 -21.15 -13.19
CA GLU A 12 -11.80 -21.60 -13.85
C GLU A 12 -12.40 -20.52 -14.76
N ALA A 13 -12.20 -19.25 -14.44
CA ALA A 13 -12.62 -18.11 -15.26
C ALA A 13 -11.60 -17.74 -16.36
N GLY A 14 -10.53 -18.53 -16.55
CA GLY A 14 -9.49 -18.26 -17.55
C GLY A 14 -8.47 -17.19 -17.13
N ILE A 15 -8.36 -16.90 -15.83
CA ILE A 15 -7.47 -15.88 -15.29
C ILE A 15 -6.48 -16.51 -14.31
N ALA A 16 -5.18 -16.27 -14.52
CA ALA A 16 -4.14 -16.71 -13.62
C ALA A 16 -3.73 -15.59 -12.64
N TYR A 17 -3.65 -15.92 -11.35
CA TYR A 17 -2.92 -15.17 -10.34
C TYR A 17 -1.74 -16.00 -9.86
N PRO A 18 -0.55 -15.86 -10.49
CA PRO A 18 0.55 -16.78 -10.29
C PRO A 18 1.07 -16.81 -8.85
N SER A 19 1.67 -17.91 -8.47
CA SER A 19 2.37 -18.06 -7.20
C SER A 19 3.81 -17.56 -7.30
N ALA A 20 4.40 -17.60 -8.48
CA ALA A 20 5.72 -17.03 -8.76
C ALA A 20 5.80 -15.58 -8.27
N GLY A 21 6.88 -15.25 -7.57
CA GLY A 21 7.08 -13.91 -7.02
C GLY A 21 6.36 -13.61 -5.70
N THR A 22 5.55 -14.53 -5.17
CA THR A 22 4.85 -14.33 -3.88
C THR A 22 5.61 -14.91 -2.68
N VAL A 23 6.61 -15.77 -2.88
CA VAL A 23 7.37 -16.39 -1.79
C VAL A 23 8.66 -15.66 -1.51
N VAL A 24 8.92 -15.31 -0.24
CA VAL A 24 10.17 -14.72 0.25
C VAL A 24 10.65 -15.50 1.46
N GLY A 25 11.77 -16.18 1.34
CA GLY A 25 12.24 -17.13 2.36
C GLY A 25 11.19 -18.24 2.55
N ASP A 26 10.77 -18.45 3.78
CA ASP A 26 9.74 -19.40 4.19
C ASP A 26 8.30 -18.83 4.20
N LYS A 27 8.13 -17.55 3.78
CA LYS A 27 6.87 -16.83 3.86
C LYS A 27 6.22 -16.68 2.49
N THR A 28 4.95 -17.04 2.41
CA THR A 28 4.11 -16.74 1.26
C THR A 28 3.38 -15.42 1.48
N HIS A 29 3.55 -14.50 0.54
CA HIS A 29 2.86 -13.21 0.52
C HIS A 29 1.61 -13.28 -0.37
N VAL A 30 0.66 -12.39 -0.10
CA VAL A 30 -0.58 -12.27 -0.89
C VAL A 30 -0.40 -11.43 -2.16
N ARG A 31 0.80 -10.93 -2.41
CA ARG A 31 1.18 -10.04 -3.52
C ARG A 31 2.52 -10.47 -4.11
N HIS A 32 2.80 -10.03 -5.32
CA HIS A 32 4.02 -10.39 -6.08
C HIS A 32 5.24 -9.55 -5.63
N LEU A 33 5.55 -9.61 -4.32
CA LEU A 33 6.56 -8.78 -3.68
C LEU A 33 7.95 -8.90 -4.33
N ARG A 34 8.33 -10.11 -4.76
CA ARG A 34 9.64 -10.38 -5.37
C ARG A 34 9.79 -9.72 -6.74
N PHE A 35 8.68 -9.48 -7.45
CA PHE A 35 8.71 -8.93 -8.80
C PHE A 35 9.47 -7.59 -8.82
N ARG A 36 9.09 -6.65 -7.97
CA ARG A 36 9.80 -5.37 -7.88
C ARG A 36 11.30 -5.55 -7.62
N TYR A 37 11.67 -6.42 -6.67
CA TYR A 37 13.08 -6.61 -6.31
C TYR A 37 13.90 -7.30 -7.40
N ALA A 38 13.25 -8.03 -8.29
CA ALA A 38 13.90 -8.61 -9.46
C ALA A 38 14.04 -7.62 -10.62
N MET A 39 13.06 -6.69 -10.78
CA MET A 39 13.00 -5.76 -11.91
C MET A 39 13.77 -4.45 -11.67
N THR A 40 14.28 -4.18 -10.48
CA THR A 40 15.07 -2.97 -10.21
C THR A 40 16.37 -3.28 -9.46
N ASN A 41 17.41 -2.51 -9.75
CA ASN A 41 18.66 -2.49 -8.98
C ASN A 41 18.69 -1.37 -7.96
N THR A 42 17.78 -0.42 -8.05
CA THR A 42 17.71 0.80 -7.25
C THR A 42 16.54 0.77 -6.26
N GLY A 43 16.52 1.72 -5.37
CA GLY A 43 15.46 1.93 -4.39
C GLY A 43 15.67 1.20 -3.06
N PRO A 44 14.94 1.63 -2.02
CA PRO A 44 15.10 1.10 -0.67
C PRO A 44 14.53 -0.32 -0.59
N ILE A 45 15.41 -1.27 -0.31
CA ILE A 45 15.01 -2.64 0.02
C ILE A 45 15.36 -2.87 1.49
N PRO A 46 14.42 -3.28 2.34
CA PRO A 46 14.71 -3.63 3.72
C PRO A 46 15.80 -4.71 3.79
N SER A 47 16.78 -4.53 4.67
CA SER A 47 17.90 -5.47 4.81
C SER A 47 17.44 -6.90 5.15
N SER A 48 16.32 -7.05 5.87
CA SER A 48 15.70 -8.34 6.15
C SER A 48 15.21 -9.03 4.88
N ILE A 49 14.61 -8.29 3.95
CA ILE A 49 14.15 -8.84 2.66
C ILE A 49 15.33 -9.21 1.78
N LEU A 50 16.38 -8.37 1.75
CA LEU A 50 17.61 -8.72 1.02
C LEU A 50 18.23 -10.02 1.52
N ALA A 51 18.27 -10.20 2.85
CA ALA A 51 18.75 -11.43 3.46
C ALA A 51 17.88 -12.63 3.10
N ASP A 52 16.55 -12.50 3.24
CA ASP A 52 15.58 -13.56 2.92
C ASP A 52 15.62 -13.96 1.43
N LEU A 53 15.98 -13.04 0.53
CA LEU A 53 16.16 -13.28 -0.91
C LEU A 53 17.58 -13.71 -1.28
N GLY A 54 18.52 -13.75 -0.33
CA GLY A 54 19.94 -14.05 -0.60
C GLY A 54 20.64 -13.01 -1.48
N ILE A 55 20.15 -11.77 -1.49
CA ILE A 55 20.70 -10.68 -2.32
C ILE A 55 21.74 -9.91 -1.51
N VAL A 56 23.02 -10.18 -1.76
CA VAL A 56 24.14 -9.52 -1.07
C VAL A 56 24.99 -8.62 -1.99
N ASN A 57 24.85 -8.78 -3.31
CA ASN A 57 25.58 -8.01 -4.32
C ASN A 57 24.88 -8.08 -5.69
N ALA A 58 25.43 -7.42 -6.70
CA ALA A 58 24.86 -7.38 -8.04
C ALA A 58 24.76 -8.78 -8.71
N SER A 59 25.72 -9.67 -8.47
CA SER A 59 25.70 -11.04 -9.03
C SER A 59 24.54 -11.87 -8.45
N THR A 60 24.35 -11.84 -7.14
CA THR A 60 23.25 -12.54 -6.47
C THR A 60 21.89 -11.94 -6.84
N ARG A 61 21.81 -10.63 -7.07
CA ARG A 61 20.62 -9.96 -7.58
C ARG A 61 20.27 -10.45 -8.99
N ALA A 62 21.26 -10.51 -9.90
CA ALA A 62 21.06 -11.04 -11.25
C ALA A 62 20.62 -12.52 -11.24
N LYS A 63 21.15 -13.31 -10.32
CA LYS A 63 20.72 -14.70 -10.11
C LYS A 63 19.25 -14.75 -9.62
N HIS A 64 18.89 -13.90 -8.68
CA HIS A 64 17.52 -13.79 -8.17
C HIS A 64 16.53 -13.41 -9.28
N ARG A 65 16.90 -12.43 -10.14
CA ARG A 65 16.08 -12.02 -11.30
C ARG A 65 15.86 -13.22 -12.24
N ARG A 66 16.92 -13.94 -12.61
CA ARG A 66 16.80 -15.12 -13.47
C ARG A 66 15.89 -16.18 -12.86
N SER A 67 16.13 -16.54 -11.60
CA SER A 67 15.31 -17.53 -10.89
C SER A 67 13.83 -17.15 -10.89
N LEU A 68 13.51 -15.88 -10.68
CA LEU A 68 12.12 -15.42 -10.71
C LEU A 68 11.50 -15.51 -12.11
N ILE A 69 12.27 -15.17 -13.14
CA ILE A 69 11.85 -15.29 -14.54
C ILE A 69 11.55 -16.76 -14.85
N ASP A 70 12.48 -17.66 -14.51
CA ASP A 70 12.33 -19.11 -14.73
C ASP A 70 11.09 -19.67 -13.99
N GLU A 71 10.82 -19.20 -12.76
CA GLU A 71 9.63 -19.57 -12.00
C GLU A 71 8.33 -19.13 -12.71
N PHE A 72 8.28 -17.90 -13.24
CA PHE A 72 7.14 -17.42 -14.01
C PHE A 72 6.95 -18.21 -15.30
N ASP A 73 8.02 -18.45 -16.05
CA ASP A 73 7.95 -19.19 -17.30
C ASP A 73 7.47 -20.62 -17.08
N ALA A 74 8.01 -21.31 -16.07
CA ALA A 74 7.57 -22.66 -15.71
C ALA A 74 6.09 -22.71 -15.25
N GLU A 75 5.59 -21.66 -14.59
CA GLU A 75 4.18 -21.59 -14.19
C GLU A 75 3.29 -21.25 -15.39
N ILE A 76 3.69 -20.33 -16.26
CA ILE A 76 2.96 -19.98 -17.49
C ILE A 76 2.82 -21.20 -18.41
N ASP A 77 3.87 -21.99 -18.56
CA ASP A 77 3.87 -23.20 -19.40
C ASP A 77 2.86 -24.27 -18.92
N GLN A 78 2.48 -24.24 -17.65
CA GLN A 78 1.51 -25.18 -17.08
C GLN A 78 0.05 -24.72 -17.29
N TYR A 79 -0.18 -23.45 -17.56
CA TYR A 79 -1.51 -22.91 -17.73
C TYR A 79 -2.18 -23.44 -19.02
N ARG A 80 -3.46 -23.78 -18.88
CA ARG A 80 -4.29 -24.22 -20.01
C ARG A 80 -5.61 -23.45 -19.99
N GLY A 81 -6.00 -22.87 -21.13
CA GLY A 81 -7.20 -22.07 -21.23
C GLY A 81 -7.15 -20.73 -20.52
N ILE A 82 -5.96 -20.30 -20.08
CA ILE A 82 -5.74 -19.00 -19.46
C ILE A 82 -5.49 -17.96 -20.55
N HIS A 83 -6.27 -16.89 -20.51
CA HIS A 83 -6.16 -15.75 -21.43
C HIS A 83 -5.72 -14.47 -20.75
N THR A 84 -5.74 -14.41 -19.42
CA THR A 84 -5.33 -13.22 -18.65
C THR A 84 -4.48 -13.62 -17.44
N MET A 85 -3.38 -12.89 -17.21
CA MET A 85 -2.59 -13.02 -16.00
C MET A 85 -2.62 -11.72 -15.20
N VAL A 86 -2.80 -11.83 -13.90
CA VAL A 86 -2.84 -10.67 -13.00
C VAL A 86 -1.62 -10.70 -12.08
N LEU A 87 -0.83 -9.63 -12.10
CA LEU A 87 0.23 -9.36 -11.13
C LEU A 87 -0.19 -8.18 -10.25
N SER A 88 -0.06 -8.29 -8.94
CA SER A 88 -0.46 -7.23 -8.01
C SER A 88 0.57 -7.00 -6.93
N ASP A 89 1.09 -5.78 -6.83
CA ASP A 89 1.90 -5.32 -5.70
C ASP A 89 1.80 -3.79 -5.55
N GLU A 90 1.41 -3.32 -4.37
CA GLU A 90 1.40 -1.89 -4.00
C GLU A 90 2.77 -1.22 -4.16
N ALA A 91 3.85 -1.98 -4.00
CA ALA A 91 5.20 -1.47 -4.10
C ALA A 91 5.60 -1.08 -5.54
N LEU A 92 4.93 -1.59 -6.56
CA LEU A 92 5.15 -1.19 -7.95
C LEU A 92 4.79 0.28 -8.17
N PHE A 93 3.73 0.75 -7.54
CA PHE A 93 3.37 2.17 -7.55
C PHE A 93 4.29 2.99 -6.64
N ARG A 94 4.44 2.59 -5.38
CA ARG A 94 5.19 3.35 -4.36
C ARG A 94 6.63 3.63 -4.77
N TYR A 95 7.27 2.70 -5.43
CA TYR A 95 8.68 2.76 -5.81
C TYR A 95 8.87 2.75 -7.33
N ALA A 96 7.90 3.31 -8.06
CA ALA A 96 7.98 3.47 -9.49
C ALA A 96 9.21 4.30 -9.88
N THR A 97 9.94 3.81 -10.86
CA THR A 97 11.08 4.47 -11.50
C THR A 97 11.11 4.05 -12.97
N ASP A 98 11.80 4.79 -13.82
CA ASP A 98 11.98 4.41 -15.22
C ASP A 98 12.64 3.03 -15.34
N GLU A 99 13.64 2.73 -14.52
CA GLU A 99 14.31 1.43 -14.50
C GLU A 99 13.31 0.30 -14.24
N LEU A 100 12.44 0.46 -13.22
CA LEU A 100 11.43 -0.53 -12.88
C LEU A 100 10.42 -0.71 -14.02
N ALA A 101 9.95 0.38 -14.60
CA ALA A 101 8.97 0.35 -15.67
C ALA A 101 9.55 -0.27 -16.96
N ILE A 102 10.79 0.08 -17.34
CA ILE A 102 11.49 -0.51 -18.48
C ILE A 102 11.65 -2.03 -18.30
N ALA A 103 12.21 -2.46 -17.17
CA ALA A 103 12.43 -3.88 -16.92
C ALA A 103 11.11 -4.68 -16.80
N SER A 104 10.06 -4.05 -16.27
CA SER A 104 8.73 -4.65 -16.22
C SER A 104 8.14 -4.80 -17.63
N ARG A 105 8.30 -3.78 -18.48
CA ARG A 105 7.87 -3.84 -19.87
C ARG A 105 8.58 -4.94 -20.65
N GLU A 106 9.91 -5.02 -20.55
CA GLU A 106 10.70 -6.07 -21.18
C GLU A 106 10.22 -7.47 -20.78
N PHE A 107 9.98 -7.66 -19.48
CA PHE A 107 9.49 -8.94 -18.96
C PHE A 107 8.10 -9.27 -19.50
N MET A 108 7.17 -8.31 -19.46
CA MET A 108 5.76 -8.54 -19.81
C MET A 108 5.57 -8.70 -21.31
N MET A 109 6.15 -7.81 -22.13
CA MET A 109 6.00 -7.86 -23.60
C MET A 109 6.71 -9.06 -24.26
N ALA A 110 7.62 -9.71 -23.56
CA ALA A 110 8.20 -10.98 -24.03
C ALA A 110 7.25 -12.19 -23.84
N ARG A 111 6.13 -12.02 -23.12
CA ARG A 111 5.24 -13.11 -22.68
C ARG A 111 3.77 -12.89 -23.00
N PHE A 112 3.38 -11.66 -23.20
CA PHE A 112 1.98 -11.26 -23.38
C PHE A 112 1.85 -10.33 -24.58
N ASP A 113 0.78 -10.50 -25.33
CA ASP A 113 0.46 -9.66 -26.50
C ASP A 113 0.01 -8.26 -26.06
N ASP A 114 -0.81 -8.21 -25.01
CA ASP A 114 -1.33 -6.99 -24.43
C ASP A 114 -1.02 -6.90 -22.94
N VAL A 115 -0.71 -5.68 -22.48
CA VAL A 115 -0.43 -5.40 -21.06
C VAL A 115 -1.17 -4.15 -20.63
N GLU A 116 -1.97 -4.27 -19.59
CA GLU A 116 -2.70 -3.16 -18.99
C GLU A 116 -2.21 -2.90 -17.56
N ILE A 117 -1.97 -1.65 -17.24
CA ILE A 117 -1.56 -1.19 -15.91
C ILE A 117 -2.76 -0.52 -15.25
N VAL A 118 -3.25 -1.10 -14.17
CA VAL A 118 -4.41 -0.58 -13.43
C VAL A 118 -3.95 0.03 -12.11
N ILE A 119 -4.21 1.31 -11.92
CA ILE A 119 -3.74 2.08 -10.75
C ILE A 119 -4.95 2.72 -10.06
N TYR A 120 -5.21 2.31 -8.81
CA TYR A 120 -6.21 2.95 -7.97
C TYR A 120 -5.56 4.05 -7.15
N LEU A 121 -5.93 5.30 -7.39
CA LEU A 121 -5.41 6.46 -6.69
C LEU A 121 -6.38 6.99 -5.64
N ARG A 122 -5.91 7.05 -4.42
CA ARG A 122 -6.59 7.76 -3.35
C ARG A 122 -6.27 9.25 -3.43
N ARG A 123 -7.18 10.12 -2.99
CA ARG A 123 -6.91 11.53 -2.83
C ARG A 123 -5.64 11.74 -1.98
N PRO A 124 -4.69 12.60 -2.36
CA PRO A 124 -3.35 12.66 -1.73
C PRO A 124 -3.37 12.85 -0.21
N ASP A 125 -4.22 13.75 0.30
CA ASP A 125 -4.38 13.96 1.74
C ASP A 125 -4.85 12.67 2.45
N ARG A 126 -5.86 11.99 1.90
CA ARG A 126 -6.38 10.72 2.44
C ARG A 126 -5.39 9.58 2.32
N TYR A 127 -4.51 9.65 1.33
CA TYR A 127 -3.40 8.70 1.20
C TYR A 127 -2.40 8.87 2.35
N LEU A 128 -1.93 10.10 2.61
CA LEU A 128 -1.00 10.41 3.71
C LEU A 128 -1.57 10.03 5.08
N GLU A 129 -2.84 10.36 5.36
CA GLU A 129 -3.55 9.99 6.58
C GLU A 129 -3.58 8.47 6.80
N SER A 130 -3.94 7.72 5.76
CA SER A 130 -3.97 6.26 5.80
C SER A 130 -2.57 5.67 5.97
N PHE A 131 -1.59 6.25 5.28
CA PHE A 131 -0.21 5.81 5.34
C PHE A 131 0.42 6.08 6.71
N TYR A 132 0.10 7.21 7.34
CA TYR A 132 0.48 7.50 8.71
C TYR A 132 -0.05 6.45 9.69
N SER A 133 -1.33 6.10 9.60
CA SER A 133 -1.92 5.05 10.44
C SER A 133 -1.19 3.70 10.28
N GLN A 134 -0.86 3.31 9.04
CA GLN A 134 -0.07 2.10 8.78
C GLN A 134 1.35 2.21 9.33
N HIS A 135 2.00 3.38 9.19
CA HIS A 135 3.31 3.65 9.75
C HIS A 135 3.35 3.47 11.26
N ILE A 136 2.35 4.00 11.97
CA ILE A 136 2.24 3.83 13.43
C ILE A 136 2.03 2.36 13.81
N LYS A 137 1.18 1.63 13.07
CA LYS A 137 0.98 0.18 13.25
C LYS A 137 2.29 -0.61 13.05
N ALA A 138 3.11 -0.20 12.12
CA ALA A 138 4.42 -0.82 11.84
C ALA A 138 5.51 -0.49 12.86
N GLY A 139 5.24 0.35 13.87
CA GLY A 139 6.22 0.74 14.90
C GLY A 139 6.74 2.18 14.75
N GLY A 140 6.13 2.96 13.86
CA GLY A 140 6.43 4.38 13.68
C GLY A 140 6.21 5.22 14.94
N ARG A 141 6.94 6.32 15.02
CA ARG A 141 7.01 7.14 16.25
C ARG A 141 6.89 8.64 15.97
N GLN A 142 6.88 9.03 14.71
CA GLN A 142 6.75 10.42 14.31
C GLN A 142 5.35 10.96 14.67
N THR A 143 5.27 12.26 14.80
CA THR A 143 3.99 12.98 14.76
C THR A 143 3.43 12.94 13.34
N LEU A 144 2.18 13.30 13.15
CA LEU A 144 1.61 13.39 11.80
C LEU A 144 2.37 14.42 10.95
N SER A 145 2.66 15.60 11.48
CA SER A 145 3.46 16.64 10.81
C SER A 145 4.83 16.10 10.37
N GLY A 146 5.63 15.60 11.31
CA GLY A 146 6.95 15.08 10.98
C GLY A 146 6.93 13.86 10.05
N PHE A 147 5.83 13.10 10.03
CA PHE A 147 5.63 12.03 9.06
C PHE A 147 5.35 12.59 7.66
N VAL A 148 4.49 13.60 7.55
CA VAL A 148 4.15 14.25 6.28
C VAL A 148 5.39 14.90 5.67
N GLU A 149 6.14 15.67 6.43
CA GLU A 149 7.41 16.29 5.98
C GLU A 149 8.40 15.28 5.37
N GLN A 150 8.49 14.08 5.95
CA GLN A 150 9.42 13.04 5.50
C GLN A 150 8.87 12.18 4.34
N ASN A 151 7.59 12.30 4.03
CA ASN A 151 6.93 11.47 3.03
C ASN A 151 6.14 12.28 1.99
N ILE A 152 6.45 13.56 1.86
CA ILE A 152 5.77 14.45 0.91
C ILE A 152 5.89 13.96 -0.53
N ASP A 153 7.03 13.38 -0.91
CA ASP A 153 7.27 12.79 -2.22
C ASP A 153 6.30 11.65 -2.57
N MET A 154 5.63 11.07 -1.57
CA MET A 154 4.67 9.99 -1.79
C MET A 154 3.37 10.46 -2.45
N ILE A 155 3.07 11.75 -2.40
CA ILE A 155 1.89 12.36 -3.05
C ILE A 155 2.21 12.95 -4.42
N ASP A 156 3.44 12.90 -4.86
CA ASP A 156 3.82 13.18 -6.24
C ASP A 156 3.40 12.01 -7.14
N TYR A 157 2.13 12.01 -7.50
CA TYR A 157 1.54 10.96 -8.32
C TYR A 157 2.03 11.02 -9.76
N ALA A 158 2.37 12.19 -10.28
CA ALA A 158 2.97 12.32 -11.60
C ALA A 158 4.28 11.54 -11.67
N ALA A 159 5.21 11.76 -10.74
CA ALA A 159 6.47 11.04 -10.66
C ALA A 159 6.31 9.51 -10.52
N ARG A 160 5.18 9.03 -9.96
CA ARG A 160 4.90 7.60 -9.79
C ARG A 160 4.21 6.95 -10.99
N ILE A 161 3.52 7.71 -11.79
CA ILE A 161 2.71 7.22 -12.91
C ILE A 161 3.42 7.37 -14.25
N LEU A 162 4.11 8.49 -14.47
CA LEU A 162 4.76 8.77 -15.74
C LEU A 162 5.76 7.70 -16.20
N PRO A 163 6.55 7.05 -15.34
CA PRO A 163 7.37 5.92 -15.76
C PRO A 163 6.58 4.81 -16.46
N TRP A 164 5.40 4.48 -15.96
CA TRP A 164 4.52 3.46 -16.55
C TRP A 164 3.92 3.93 -17.86
N VAL A 165 3.43 5.17 -17.91
CA VAL A 165 2.85 5.76 -19.12
C VAL A 165 3.89 5.85 -20.24
N ASN A 166 5.12 6.25 -19.93
CA ASN A 166 6.22 6.35 -20.89
C ASN A 166 6.57 4.99 -21.50
N GLN A 167 6.41 3.91 -20.76
CA GLN A 167 6.77 2.57 -21.22
C GLN A 167 5.59 1.85 -21.91
N PHE A 168 4.39 1.93 -21.37
CA PHE A 168 3.24 1.16 -21.84
C PHE A 168 2.28 1.99 -22.71
N GLY A 169 2.45 3.30 -22.72
CA GLY A 169 1.56 4.24 -23.42
C GLY A 169 0.32 4.61 -22.60
N PRO A 170 -0.28 5.79 -22.87
CA PRO A 170 -1.42 6.27 -22.07
C PRO A 170 -2.68 5.43 -22.23
N LYS A 171 -2.82 4.68 -23.32
CA LYS A 171 -4.00 3.81 -23.54
C LYS A 171 -3.98 2.55 -22.69
N SER A 172 -2.80 2.07 -22.31
CA SER A 172 -2.60 0.86 -21.51
C SER A 172 -2.43 1.16 -20.02
N VAL A 173 -2.58 2.42 -19.59
CA VAL A 173 -2.48 2.81 -18.19
C VAL A 173 -3.80 3.40 -17.72
N HIS A 174 -4.52 2.68 -16.89
CA HIS A 174 -5.84 3.04 -16.37
C HIS A 174 -5.70 3.59 -14.96
N ILE A 175 -6.05 4.86 -14.78
CA ILE A 175 -6.00 5.55 -13.49
C ILE A 175 -7.41 5.70 -12.96
N ILE A 176 -7.69 5.09 -11.83
CA ILE A 176 -9.02 5.00 -11.24
C ILE A 176 -9.05 5.72 -9.90
N SER A 177 -10.03 6.58 -9.70
CA SER A 177 -10.24 7.23 -8.41
C SER A 177 -10.65 6.21 -7.35
N PHE A 178 -9.84 6.07 -6.30
CA PHE A 178 -10.18 5.24 -5.12
C PHE A 178 -11.16 6.00 -4.21
N ASP A 179 -12.35 6.29 -4.74
CA ASP A 179 -13.48 6.84 -3.99
C ASP A 179 -14.62 5.84 -4.08
N ARG A 180 -15.18 5.43 -2.94
CA ARG A 180 -16.28 4.44 -2.89
C ARG A 180 -17.46 4.81 -3.77
N ARG A 181 -17.70 6.11 -3.98
CA ARG A 181 -18.78 6.61 -4.84
C ARG A 181 -18.57 6.28 -6.32
N ASN A 182 -17.33 6.02 -6.71
CA ASN A 182 -16.92 5.79 -8.10
C ASN A 182 -16.59 4.31 -8.38
N LEU A 183 -16.59 3.48 -7.35
CA LEU A 183 -16.28 2.05 -7.47
C LEU A 183 -17.58 1.23 -7.59
N VAL A 184 -17.52 0.14 -8.35
CA VAL A 184 -18.62 -0.84 -8.41
C VAL A 184 -18.94 -1.32 -6.99
N ASP A 185 -20.20 -1.24 -6.60
CA ASP A 185 -20.70 -1.57 -5.26
C ASP A 185 -19.98 -0.86 -4.11
N GLY A 186 -19.28 0.25 -4.39
CA GLY A 186 -18.45 0.96 -3.43
C GLY A 186 -17.24 0.18 -2.93
N ASP A 187 -16.84 -0.89 -3.64
CA ASP A 187 -15.79 -1.80 -3.26
C ASP A 187 -14.73 -1.95 -4.36
N VAL A 188 -13.46 -1.79 -4.00
CA VAL A 188 -12.33 -1.88 -4.94
C VAL A 188 -12.14 -3.27 -5.51
N VAL A 189 -12.54 -4.29 -4.77
CA VAL A 189 -12.40 -5.68 -5.23
C VAL A 189 -13.48 -5.97 -6.26
N ALA A 190 -14.72 -5.53 -6.01
CA ALA A 190 -15.83 -5.64 -6.96
C ALA A 190 -15.52 -4.85 -8.25
N ASP A 191 -15.00 -3.64 -8.14
CA ASP A 191 -14.60 -2.81 -9.28
C ASP A 191 -13.49 -3.49 -10.11
N PHE A 192 -12.43 -3.96 -9.46
CA PHE A 192 -11.35 -4.68 -10.13
C PHE A 192 -11.84 -5.98 -10.77
N ALA A 193 -12.66 -6.76 -10.07
CA ALA A 193 -13.23 -7.98 -10.60
C ALA A 193 -14.10 -7.70 -11.85
N SER A 194 -14.92 -6.67 -11.82
CA SER A 194 -15.72 -6.23 -12.98
C SER A 194 -14.84 -5.87 -14.18
N ARG A 195 -13.74 -5.15 -13.98
CA ARG A 195 -12.77 -4.77 -15.04
C ARG A 195 -12.06 -5.98 -15.64
N CYS A 196 -11.77 -6.98 -14.82
CA CYS A 196 -11.16 -8.23 -15.28
C CYS A 196 -12.18 -9.22 -15.87
N GLY A 197 -13.45 -8.84 -16.04
CA GLY A 197 -14.50 -9.75 -16.56
C GLY A 197 -14.88 -10.88 -15.60
N LEU A 198 -14.57 -10.73 -14.31
CA LEU A 198 -14.85 -11.70 -13.23
C LEU A 198 -16.26 -11.52 -12.67
N ALA A 199 -17.29 -11.55 -13.53
CA ALA A 199 -18.68 -11.48 -13.09
C ALA A 199 -18.97 -12.69 -12.17
N GLY A 200 -19.38 -12.42 -10.92
CA GLY A 200 -19.78 -13.47 -9.97
C GLY A 200 -18.70 -13.94 -9.01
N VAL A 201 -17.46 -13.48 -9.13
CA VAL A 201 -16.45 -13.68 -8.08
C VAL A 201 -16.75 -12.70 -6.96
N GLY A 202 -17.64 -13.09 -6.04
CA GLY A 202 -18.10 -12.25 -4.94
C GLY A 202 -16.94 -11.83 -4.04
N ALA A 203 -16.92 -10.57 -3.64
CA ALA A 203 -16.09 -10.11 -2.56
C ALA A 203 -16.44 -10.93 -1.31
N GLN A 204 -15.52 -11.74 -0.80
CA GLN A 204 -15.68 -12.29 0.53
C GLN A 204 -15.82 -11.10 1.50
N GLU A 205 -16.83 -11.12 2.35
CA GLU A 205 -16.96 -10.21 3.49
C GLU A 205 -15.69 -10.30 4.36
N LYS A 206 -14.66 -9.59 3.96
CA LYS A 206 -13.50 -9.37 4.85
C LYS A 206 -13.76 -8.10 5.60
N GLN A 207 -13.68 -8.22 6.92
CA GLN A 207 -13.65 -7.02 7.77
C GLN A 207 -12.63 -6.06 7.19
N PRO A 208 -13.04 -4.84 6.81
CA PRO A 208 -12.11 -3.88 6.24
C PRO A 208 -10.96 -3.67 7.22
N ASN A 209 -9.74 -3.48 6.71
CA ASN A 209 -8.61 -3.06 7.52
C ASN A 209 -8.95 -1.73 8.19
N GLN A 210 -9.47 -1.82 9.43
CA GLN A 210 -9.90 -0.64 10.17
C GLN A 210 -8.68 0.25 10.43
N SER A 211 -8.81 1.52 10.10
CA SER A 211 -7.84 2.53 10.45
C SER A 211 -7.81 2.72 11.97
N LEU A 212 -6.67 3.11 12.51
CA LEU A 212 -6.62 3.62 13.87
C LEU A 212 -7.34 4.97 13.92
N SER A 213 -8.12 5.18 14.96
CA SER A 213 -8.61 6.51 15.29
C SER A 213 -7.45 7.45 15.66
N VAL A 214 -7.72 8.75 15.76
CA VAL A 214 -6.72 9.74 16.24
C VAL A 214 -6.13 9.30 17.56
N LEU A 215 -6.98 9.00 18.55
CA LEU A 215 -6.54 8.51 19.86
C LEU A 215 -5.75 7.21 19.74
N GLY A 216 -6.18 6.29 18.88
CA GLY A 216 -5.46 5.03 18.62
C GLY A 216 -4.06 5.25 18.08
N CYS A 217 -3.87 6.24 17.20
CA CYS A 217 -2.56 6.64 16.72
C CYS A 217 -1.68 7.20 17.85
N HIS A 218 -2.22 8.05 18.72
CA HIS A 218 -1.49 8.57 19.87
C HIS A 218 -1.09 7.46 20.85
N VAL A 219 -2.00 6.59 21.22
CA VAL A 219 -1.75 5.46 22.13
C VAL A 219 -0.65 4.57 21.56
N LEU A 220 -0.80 4.10 20.33
CA LEU A 220 0.15 3.15 19.75
C LEU A 220 1.53 3.79 19.49
N ARG A 221 1.56 5.07 19.09
CA ARG A 221 2.80 5.85 18.96
C ARG A 221 3.55 5.93 20.29
N ASN A 222 2.85 6.22 21.38
CA ASN A 222 3.48 6.29 22.71
C ASN A 222 3.98 4.91 23.17
N ILE A 223 3.25 3.84 22.93
CA ILE A 223 3.72 2.46 23.16
C ILE A 223 5.02 2.22 22.37
N ASN A 224 5.05 2.57 21.08
CA ASN A 224 6.25 2.44 20.25
C ASN A 224 7.45 3.21 20.82
N LEU A 225 7.24 4.43 21.35
CA LEU A 225 8.26 5.23 22.01
C LEU A 225 8.78 4.57 23.30
N MET A 226 7.90 4.00 24.11
CA MET A 226 8.27 3.31 25.35
C MET A 226 9.18 2.10 25.06
N TYR A 227 8.79 1.24 24.12
CA TYR A 227 9.58 0.07 23.72
C TYR A 227 10.93 0.46 23.10
N ARG A 228 10.99 1.55 22.34
CA ARG A 228 12.26 2.08 21.84
C ARG A 228 13.20 2.52 22.97
N ARG A 229 12.68 3.26 23.95
CA ARG A 229 13.48 3.71 25.11
C ARG A 229 14.04 2.53 25.89
N ARG A 230 13.29 1.44 25.99
CA ARG A 230 13.71 0.18 26.61
C ARG A 230 14.64 -0.67 25.72
N LYS A 231 14.94 -0.22 24.49
CA LYS A 231 15.73 -0.96 23.48
C LYS A 231 15.16 -2.36 23.20
N SER A 232 13.85 -2.54 23.32
CA SER A 232 13.14 -3.81 23.14
C SER A 232 12.14 -3.74 22.00
N ARG A 233 11.83 -4.90 21.41
CA ARG A 233 10.81 -5.00 20.38
C ARG A 233 9.42 -4.98 21.03
N ARG A 234 8.52 -4.15 20.49
CA ARG A 234 7.12 -4.14 20.89
C ARG A 234 6.46 -5.47 20.53
N PRO A 235 5.75 -6.13 21.45
CA PRO A 235 4.97 -7.33 21.15
C PRO A 235 3.84 -7.06 20.13
N ASP A 236 3.67 -7.97 19.17
CA ASP A 236 2.69 -7.79 18.09
C ASP A 236 1.23 -7.76 18.57
N HIS A 237 0.91 -8.49 19.65
CA HIS A 237 -0.46 -8.48 20.19
C HIS A 237 -0.85 -7.16 20.85
N LEU A 238 0.10 -6.34 21.36
CA LEU A 238 -0.22 -4.97 21.79
C LEU A 238 -0.74 -4.12 20.63
N ARG A 239 -0.15 -4.28 19.45
CA ARG A 239 -0.69 -3.67 18.22
C ARG A 239 -2.10 -4.14 17.94
N ALA A 240 -2.35 -5.44 18.05
CA ALA A 240 -3.67 -6.02 17.78
C ALA A 240 -4.73 -5.51 18.77
N ILE A 241 -4.40 -5.43 20.05
CA ILE A 241 -5.28 -4.88 21.09
C ILE A 241 -5.63 -3.43 20.77
N VAL A 242 -4.62 -2.57 20.58
CA VAL A 242 -4.86 -1.14 20.30
C VAL A 242 -5.65 -0.96 19.01
N SER A 243 -5.31 -1.70 17.95
CA SER A 243 -6.02 -1.59 16.67
C SER A 243 -7.48 -2.01 16.75
N ARG A 244 -7.83 -2.94 17.63
CA ARG A 244 -9.21 -3.38 17.87
C ARG A 244 -9.97 -2.39 18.76
N SER A 245 -9.33 -1.91 19.83
CA SER A 245 -9.98 -1.05 20.83
C SER A 245 -10.12 0.40 20.39
N PHE A 246 -9.26 0.87 19.50
CA PHE A 246 -9.20 2.26 19.04
C PHE A 246 -9.28 2.37 17.52
N SER A 247 -10.12 1.56 16.89
CA SER A 247 -10.45 1.70 15.47
C SER A 247 -11.37 2.89 15.24
N GLY A 248 -11.29 3.52 14.07
CA GLY A 248 -12.16 4.64 13.72
C GLY A 248 -11.59 5.50 12.59
N ALA A 249 -12.09 6.73 12.49
CA ALA A 249 -11.59 7.69 11.53
C ALA A 249 -10.09 7.97 11.78
N PRO A 250 -9.24 7.89 10.75
CA PRO A 250 -7.81 8.19 10.90
C PRO A 250 -7.61 9.68 11.23
N PRO A 251 -6.43 10.06 11.74
CA PRO A 251 -6.08 11.46 11.88
C PRO A 251 -6.23 12.18 10.54
N HIS A 252 -6.83 13.37 10.56
CA HIS A 252 -6.87 14.25 9.40
C HIS A 252 -5.71 15.22 9.44
N LEU A 253 -5.24 15.61 8.24
CA LEU A 253 -4.30 16.71 8.13
C LEU A 253 -5.00 17.98 8.63
N ASP A 254 -4.40 18.66 9.60
CA ASP A 254 -4.86 19.97 10.01
C ASP A 254 -4.65 21.02 8.92
N SER A 255 -5.21 22.21 9.11
CA SER A 255 -5.15 23.27 8.10
C SER A 255 -3.71 23.76 7.83
N GLU A 256 -2.82 23.72 8.82
CA GLU A 256 -1.43 24.17 8.65
C GLU A 256 -0.64 23.15 7.84
N ILE A 257 -0.71 21.87 8.21
CA ILE A 257 -0.05 20.79 7.46
C ILE A 257 -0.59 20.74 6.03
N PHE A 258 -1.92 20.84 5.86
CA PHE A 258 -2.51 20.84 4.52
C PHE A 258 -2.04 22.04 3.69
N ALA A 259 -2.00 23.24 4.25
CA ALA A 259 -1.52 24.44 3.57
C ALA A 259 -0.06 24.33 3.14
N SER A 260 0.78 23.61 3.92
CA SER A 260 2.19 23.42 3.59
C SER A 260 2.44 22.49 2.39
N ILE A 261 1.51 21.59 2.10
CA ILE A 261 1.67 20.57 1.04
C ILE A 261 0.77 20.79 -0.18
N VAL A 262 -0.19 21.72 -0.09
CA VAL A 262 -1.19 21.91 -1.18
C VAL A 262 -0.56 22.35 -2.49
N GLY A 263 0.56 23.10 -2.42
CA GLY A 263 1.33 23.50 -3.60
C GLY A 263 1.90 22.31 -4.37
N ASP A 264 2.54 21.39 -3.66
CA ASP A 264 3.14 20.18 -4.23
C ASP A 264 2.06 19.27 -4.83
N ILE A 265 0.94 19.07 -4.10
CA ILE A 265 -0.21 18.31 -4.60
C ILE A 265 -0.74 18.93 -5.89
N ARG A 266 -0.87 20.25 -5.95
CA ARG A 266 -1.39 20.94 -7.12
C ARG A 266 -0.47 20.76 -8.32
N ALA A 267 0.83 20.97 -8.16
CA ALA A 267 1.81 20.84 -9.23
C ALA A 267 1.79 19.42 -9.83
N SER A 268 1.87 18.40 -8.97
CA SER A 268 1.80 17.00 -9.40
C SER A 268 0.44 16.65 -10.06
N HIS A 269 -0.66 17.19 -9.56
CA HIS A 269 -1.99 16.98 -10.14
C HIS A 269 -2.13 17.61 -11.53
N GLU A 270 -1.66 18.85 -11.71
CA GLU A 270 -1.70 19.55 -13.00
C GLU A 270 -0.82 18.84 -14.03
N GLU A 271 0.37 18.39 -13.65
CA GLU A 271 1.26 17.61 -14.50
C GLU A 271 0.61 16.28 -14.92
N LEU A 272 0.01 15.57 -13.96
CA LEU A 272 -0.68 14.31 -14.22
C LEU A 272 -1.84 14.50 -15.21
N LEU A 273 -2.71 15.48 -14.96
CA LEU A 273 -3.85 15.76 -15.84
C LEU A 273 -3.40 16.19 -17.25
N GLY A 274 -2.35 17.00 -17.35
CA GLY A 274 -1.80 17.43 -18.62
C GLY A 274 -1.24 16.30 -19.48
N THR A 275 -0.68 15.27 -18.84
CA THR A 275 0.00 14.18 -19.53
C THR A 275 -0.91 12.96 -19.76
N VAL A 276 -1.75 12.62 -18.79
CA VAL A 276 -2.52 11.36 -18.80
C VAL A 276 -4.01 11.56 -18.54
N GLY A 277 -4.52 12.75 -18.69
CA GLY A 277 -5.94 13.04 -18.41
C GLY A 277 -6.93 12.16 -19.15
N SER A 278 -6.57 11.69 -20.36
CA SER A 278 -7.38 10.73 -21.13
C SER A 278 -7.38 9.31 -20.57
N SER A 279 -6.45 8.97 -19.70
CA SER A 279 -6.32 7.65 -19.03
C SER A 279 -7.00 7.61 -17.67
N ILE A 280 -7.56 8.74 -17.22
CA ILE A 280 -8.28 8.83 -15.95
C ILE A 280 -9.72 8.41 -16.17
N GLU A 281 -10.13 7.36 -15.49
CA GLU A 281 -11.47 6.81 -15.57
C GLU A 281 -12.35 7.30 -14.42
N GLY A 282 -13.50 7.85 -14.76
CA GLY A 282 -14.49 8.37 -13.83
C GLY A 282 -14.11 9.74 -13.23
N PRO A 283 -14.92 10.20 -12.28
CA PRO A 283 -14.65 11.47 -11.61
C PRO A 283 -13.38 11.36 -10.75
N PHE A 284 -12.39 12.14 -11.10
CA PHE A 284 -11.16 12.27 -10.33
C PHE A 284 -11.31 13.37 -9.27
N TYR A 285 -10.51 13.35 -8.22
CA TYR A 285 -10.56 14.39 -7.20
C TYR A 285 -10.20 15.76 -7.82
N SER A 286 -10.93 16.80 -7.45
CA SER A 286 -10.59 18.17 -7.84
C SER A 286 -9.82 18.88 -6.70
N MET A 287 -8.99 19.85 -7.09
CA MET A 287 -8.33 20.69 -6.07
C MET A 287 -9.36 21.46 -5.23
N SER A 288 -10.50 21.86 -5.82
CA SER A 288 -11.56 22.52 -5.07
C SER A 288 -12.20 21.61 -4.00
N ASP A 289 -12.32 20.31 -4.26
CA ASP A 289 -12.82 19.36 -3.27
C ASP A 289 -11.84 19.14 -2.13
N MET A 290 -10.55 19.21 -2.42
CA MET A 290 -9.49 19.11 -1.40
C MET A 290 -9.45 20.34 -0.50
N LEU A 291 -9.64 21.53 -1.09
CA LEU A 291 -9.65 22.79 -0.34
C LEU A 291 -10.92 22.99 0.53
N ARG A 292 -11.97 22.22 0.27
CA ARG A 292 -13.18 22.18 1.10
C ARG A 292 -13.02 21.18 2.25
N ILE A 293 -12.12 21.45 3.20
CA ILE A 293 -12.08 20.70 4.45
C ILE A 293 -13.31 21.13 5.27
N PRO A 294 -14.24 20.23 5.61
CA PRO A 294 -15.40 20.62 6.42
C PRO A 294 -14.91 21.13 7.77
N ALA A 295 -15.38 22.30 8.16
CA ALA A 295 -15.10 22.87 9.47
C ALA A 295 -15.67 22.01 10.64
N ALA A 296 -16.52 21.02 10.32
CA ALA A 296 -17.13 20.10 11.27
C ALA A 296 -16.20 19.03 11.82
N ASP A 297 -15.05 18.77 11.18
CA ASP A 297 -14.07 17.81 11.66
C ASP A 297 -13.00 18.46 12.56
N ARG A 298 -13.41 19.44 13.39
CA ARG A 298 -12.56 19.88 14.50
C ARG A 298 -12.35 18.70 15.43
N GLN A 299 -11.21 18.06 15.27
CA GLN A 299 -10.75 17.06 16.24
C GLN A 299 -10.62 17.75 17.61
N PRO A 300 -10.89 17.00 18.70
CA PRO A 300 -10.58 17.49 20.05
C PRO A 300 -9.15 17.99 20.08
N ASP A 301 -8.88 18.96 20.95
CA ASP A 301 -7.57 19.58 21.10
C ASP A 301 -6.45 18.53 20.98
N GLY A 302 -5.54 18.73 20.04
CA GLY A 302 -4.49 17.78 19.74
C GLY A 302 -3.59 17.47 20.93
N ASP A 303 -3.44 18.45 21.85
CA ASP A 303 -2.65 18.30 23.06
C ASP A 303 -3.37 17.46 24.12
N GLU A 304 -4.68 17.62 24.30
CA GLU A 304 -5.47 16.79 25.23
C GLU A 304 -5.48 15.32 24.78
N LEU A 305 -5.68 15.07 23.48
CA LEU A 305 -5.61 13.71 22.94
C LEU A 305 -4.22 13.09 23.02
N ALA A 306 -3.18 13.90 22.85
CA ALA A 306 -1.81 13.44 22.99
C ALA A 306 -1.48 13.04 24.43
N GLU A 307 -1.96 13.83 25.43
CA GLU A 307 -1.79 13.49 26.84
C GLU A 307 -2.60 12.25 27.23
N LEU A 308 -3.87 12.19 26.86
CA LEU A 308 -4.72 11.02 27.08
C LEU A 308 -4.09 9.76 26.44
N GLY A 309 -3.56 9.89 25.24
CA GLY A 309 -2.84 8.81 24.57
C GLY A 309 -1.59 8.34 25.31
N ARG A 310 -0.86 9.25 25.98
CA ARG A 310 0.28 8.90 26.84
C ARG A 310 -0.15 8.11 28.09
N VAL A 311 -1.21 8.56 28.74
CA VAL A 311 -1.76 7.90 29.95
C VAL A 311 -2.24 6.49 29.62
N ILE A 312 -3.08 6.37 28.60
CA ILE A 312 -3.61 5.05 28.17
C ILE A 312 -2.47 4.12 27.73
N ALA A 313 -1.48 4.62 26.97
CA ALA A 313 -0.35 3.81 26.54
C ALA A 313 0.41 3.20 27.71
N ARG A 314 0.64 3.98 28.77
CA ARG A 314 1.28 3.51 29.99
C ARG A 314 0.46 2.41 30.66
N SER A 315 -0.83 2.65 30.88
CA SER A 315 -1.75 1.68 31.51
C SER A 315 -1.84 0.36 30.70
N VAL A 316 -1.88 0.43 29.37
CA VAL A 316 -1.91 -0.77 28.50
C VAL A 316 -0.64 -1.57 28.63
N VAL A 317 0.53 -0.93 28.68
CA VAL A 317 1.82 -1.61 28.83
C VAL A 317 1.96 -2.22 30.23
N GLU A 318 1.59 -1.50 31.28
CA GLU A 318 1.64 -1.98 32.64
C GLU A 318 0.72 -3.20 32.85
N ALA A 319 -0.54 -3.12 32.38
CA ALA A 319 -1.48 -4.25 32.45
C ALA A 319 -0.94 -5.49 31.70
N TYR A 320 -0.30 -5.27 30.56
CA TYR A 320 0.31 -6.36 29.80
C TYR A 320 1.49 -7.01 30.54
N GLU A 321 2.37 -6.22 31.11
CA GLU A 321 3.53 -6.72 31.86
C GLU A 321 3.09 -7.53 33.08
N HIS A 322 2.12 -7.05 33.86
CA HIS A 322 1.54 -7.78 35.00
C HIS A 322 0.89 -9.12 34.57
N SER A 323 0.18 -9.14 33.43
CA SER A 323 -0.45 -10.39 32.95
C SER A 323 0.59 -11.44 32.54
N ARG A 324 1.75 -11.02 32.06
CA ARG A 324 2.86 -11.93 31.72
C ARG A 324 3.52 -12.51 32.97
N GLU A 325 3.77 -11.68 33.98
CA GLU A 325 4.33 -12.14 35.25
C GLU A 325 3.42 -13.15 35.92
N ALA A 326 2.09 -12.89 35.94
CA ALA A 326 1.11 -13.82 36.48
C ALA A 326 0.99 -15.14 35.69
N SER A 327 1.34 -15.18 34.41
CA SER A 327 1.31 -16.38 33.57
C SER A 327 2.61 -17.19 33.61
N SER A 328 3.62 -16.69 34.33
CA SER A 328 4.96 -17.33 34.46
C SER A 328 5.11 -18.12 35.77
N PHE A 329 4.06 -18.18 36.58
CA PHE A 329 3.89 -19.00 37.77
C PHE A 329 2.85 -20.08 37.52
#